data_3d58acac983dd676527b527902a708cf
#
_entry.id   3d58acac983dd676527b527902a708cf
#
_cell.length_a   1.000
_cell.length_b   1.000
_cell.length_c   1.000
_cell.angle_alpha   90.00
_cell.angle_beta   90.00
_cell.angle_gamma   90.00
#
_symmetry.space_group_name_H-M   'P 1'
#
loop_
_entity.id
_entity.type
_entity.pdbx_description
1 polymer ?
#
loop_
_entity_poly.entity_id
_entity_poly.type
_entity_poly.pdbx_seq_one_letter_code
_entity_poly.pdbx_strand_id
1 'polypeptide(L)'
;MVADEPVSALDVSVQAQILNLLLDLQADLRLTYLFVAHDLSVVRHISNRVAVMYVGRMVELADTDDLFSAPKHPYTAALLSAVPEPDPRTRSQRIVLQGEVANPASPPSGCYFHPRCPYAIERCRTETPAWQEVSSGRFVSCHRADELQLAGVD
;
A
#
# COMPACT_ATOMS: atom_id res chain seq x y z
N MET A 1 -14.89 14.03 -0.74
CA MET A 1 -15.73 13.07 0.01
C MET A 1 -14.83 12.01 0.63
N VAL A 2 -15.17 11.51 1.84
CA VAL A 2 -14.46 10.38 2.47
C VAL A 2 -15.33 9.15 2.34
N ALA A 3 -14.77 8.05 1.83
CA ALA A 3 -15.40 6.76 1.68
C ALA A 3 -14.55 5.71 2.41
N ASP A 4 -15.06 5.25 3.56
CA ASP A 4 -14.39 4.28 4.42
C ASP A 4 -15.01 2.90 4.19
N GLU A 5 -14.26 2.01 3.56
CA GLU A 5 -14.64 0.65 3.15
C GLU A 5 -16.03 0.54 2.47
N PRO A 6 -16.37 1.41 1.50
CA PRO A 6 -17.76 1.54 1.02
C PRO A 6 -18.28 0.31 0.27
N VAL A 7 -17.40 -0.61 -0.11
CA VAL A 7 -17.75 -1.79 -0.92
C VAL A 7 -17.36 -3.13 -0.26
N SER A 8 -16.84 -3.11 0.96
CA SER A 8 -16.25 -4.29 1.62
C SER A 8 -17.26 -5.43 1.91
N ALA A 9 -18.56 -5.11 2.06
CA ALA A 9 -19.62 -6.07 2.36
C ALA A 9 -20.42 -6.51 1.12
N LEU A 10 -19.98 -6.12 -0.08
CA LEU A 10 -20.69 -6.39 -1.33
C LEU A 10 -20.06 -7.57 -2.09
N ASP A 11 -20.89 -8.28 -2.85
CA ASP A 11 -20.38 -9.24 -3.83
C ASP A 11 -19.65 -8.53 -4.99
N VAL A 12 -18.78 -9.25 -5.69
CA VAL A 12 -17.88 -8.70 -6.72
C VAL A 12 -18.64 -7.96 -7.83
N SER A 13 -19.82 -8.44 -8.21
CA SER A 13 -20.61 -7.81 -9.28
C SER A 13 -21.21 -6.48 -8.85
N VAL A 14 -21.78 -6.42 -7.65
CA VAL A 14 -22.34 -5.19 -7.08
C VAL A 14 -21.21 -4.21 -6.76
N GLN A 15 -20.09 -4.70 -6.22
CA GLN A 15 -18.88 -3.89 -5.97
C GLN A 15 -18.43 -3.17 -7.25
N ALA A 16 -18.31 -3.88 -8.38
CA ALA A 16 -17.93 -3.28 -9.66
C ALA A 16 -18.92 -2.19 -10.12
N GLN A 17 -20.22 -2.39 -9.93
CA GLN A 17 -21.24 -1.39 -10.28
C GLN A 17 -21.11 -0.13 -9.43
N ILE A 18 -20.90 -0.27 -8.12
CA ILE A 18 -20.72 0.87 -7.21
C ILE A 18 -19.42 1.63 -7.53
N LEU A 19 -18.33 0.93 -7.83
CA LEU A 19 -17.08 1.59 -8.21
C LEU A 19 -17.23 2.40 -9.50
N ASN A 20 -17.91 1.85 -10.52
CA ASN A 20 -18.19 2.58 -11.77
C ASN A 20 -19.07 3.82 -11.49
N LEU A 21 -20.12 3.67 -10.67
CA LEU A 21 -20.95 4.81 -10.28
C LEU A 21 -20.15 5.91 -9.58
N LEU A 22 -19.21 5.53 -8.68
CA LEU A 22 -18.34 6.51 -8.00
C LEU A 22 -17.41 7.23 -8.98
N LEU A 23 -16.88 6.53 -9.99
CA LEU A 23 -16.06 7.14 -11.04
C LEU A 23 -16.87 8.09 -11.92
N ASP A 24 -18.11 7.73 -12.30
CA ASP A 24 -19.01 8.58 -13.05
C ASP A 24 -19.34 9.87 -12.27
N LEU A 25 -19.71 9.72 -10.98
CA LEU A 25 -19.96 10.86 -10.11
C LEU A 25 -18.72 11.75 -9.90
N GLN A 26 -17.52 11.14 -9.84
CA GLN A 26 -16.28 11.88 -9.75
C GLN A 26 -16.08 12.76 -11.00
N ALA A 27 -16.32 12.20 -12.19
CA ALA A 27 -16.17 12.91 -13.44
C ALA A 27 -17.21 14.02 -13.60
N ASP A 28 -18.50 13.70 -13.37
CA ASP A 28 -19.61 14.63 -13.58
C ASP A 28 -19.61 15.79 -12.59
N LEU A 29 -19.31 15.51 -11.33
CA LEU A 29 -19.37 16.51 -10.25
C LEU A 29 -17.98 17.03 -9.84
N ARG A 30 -16.91 16.60 -10.52
CA ARG A 30 -15.50 16.95 -10.23
C ARG A 30 -15.13 16.74 -8.75
N LEU A 31 -15.54 15.58 -8.21
CA LEU A 31 -15.32 15.25 -6.81
C LEU A 31 -13.87 14.77 -6.58
N THR A 32 -13.35 15.07 -5.39
CA THR A 32 -12.15 14.43 -4.88
C THR A 32 -12.54 13.44 -3.79
N TYR A 33 -12.04 12.20 -3.91
CA TYR A 33 -12.27 11.13 -2.94
C TYR A 33 -11.04 10.87 -2.08
N LEU A 34 -11.26 10.69 -0.79
CA LEU A 34 -10.39 9.92 0.07
C LEU A 34 -11.05 8.56 0.27
N PHE A 35 -10.48 7.53 -0.35
CA PHE A 35 -11.03 6.18 -0.37
C PHE A 35 -10.18 5.27 0.53
N VAL A 36 -10.78 4.64 1.53
CA VAL A 36 -10.11 3.67 2.40
C VAL A 36 -10.61 2.28 2.05
N ALA A 37 -9.71 1.37 1.76
CA ALA A 37 -10.01 -0.02 1.45
C ALA A 37 -8.84 -0.95 1.83
N HIS A 38 -9.16 -2.23 2.02
CA HIS A 38 -8.16 -3.27 2.21
C HIS A 38 -7.95 -4.15 0.96
N ASP A 39 -8.81 -4.03 -0.05
CA ASP A 39 -8.68 -4.72 -1.34
C ASP A 39 -7.85 -3.86 -2.30
N LEU A 40 -6.65 -4.32 -2.61
CA LEU A 40 -5.71 -3.62 -3.48
C LEU A 40 -6.18 -3.54 -4.94
N SER A 41 -7.00 -4.51 -5.40
CA SER A 41 -7.58 -4.48 -6.74
C SER A 41 -8.57 -3.32 -6.88
N VAL A 42 -9.37 -3.08 -5.84
CA VAL A 42 -10.27 -1.93 -5.76
C VAL A 42 -9.49 -0.62 -5.73
N VAL A 43 -8.46 -0.55 -4.87
CA VAL A 43 -7.60 0.64 -4.76
C VAL A 43 -6.97 0.97 -6.11
N ARG A 44 -6.44 -0.03 -6.81
CA ARG A 44 -5.83 0.16 -8.14
C ARG A 44 -6.81 0.71 -9.16
N HIS A 45 -8.07 0.26 -9.11
CA HIS A 45 -9.09 0.65 -10.07
C HIS A 45 -9.59 2.09 -9.90
N ILE A 46 -9.76 2.55 -8.65
CA ILE A 46 -10.42 3.84 -8.38
C ILE A 46 -9.45 4.99 -8.06
N SER A 47 -8.20 4.68 -7.68
CA SER A 47 -7.30 5.68 -7.12
C SER A 47 -6.27 6.18 -8.13
N ASN A 48 -6.03 7.50 -8.14
CA ASN A 48 -4.92 8.10 -8.89
C ASN A 48 -3.62 8.05 -8.07
N ARG A 49 -3.73 8.17 -6.73
CA ARG A 49 -2.61 8.10 -5.79
C ARG A 49 -2.95 7.19 -4.64
N VAL A 50 -1.97 6.46 -4.15
CA VAL A 50 -2.15 5.51 -3.04
C VAL A 50 -1.22 5.84 -1.89
N ALA A 51 -1.80 5.90 -0.68
CA ALA A 51 -1.06 6.00 0.56
C ALA A 51 -1.15 4.67 1.31
N VAL A 52 0.00 4.07 1.62
CA VAL A 52 0.09 2.84 2.40
C VAL A 52 0.39 3.19 3.84
N MET A 53 -0.36 2.60 4.77
CA MET A 53 -0.19 2.80 6.21
C MET A 53 0.20 1.49 6.91
N TYR A 54 1.07 1.59 7.90
CA TYR A 54 1.42 0.48 8.81
C TYR A 54 1.41 0.98 10.24
N VAL A 55 0.61 0.34 11.10
CA VAL A 55 0.48 0.68 12.53
C VAL A 55 0.30 2.20 12.75
N GLY A 56 -0.68 2.79 12.04
CA GLY A 56 -1.05 4.20 12.17
C GLY A 56 -0.07 5.20 11.55
N ARG A 57 0.98 4.76 10.86
CA ARG A 57 1.93 5.64 10.17
C ARG A 57 1.91 5.42 8.66
N MET A 58 2.02 6.50 7.91
CA MET A 58 2.24 6.42 6.48
C MET A 58 3.66 5.88 6.21
N VAL A 59 3.75 4.87 5.36
CA VAL A 59 5.03 4.25 4.99
C VAL A 59 5.39 4.50 3.53
N GLU A 60 4.41 4.69 2.65
CA GLU A 60 4.62 5.03 1.25
C GLU A 60 3.42 5.81 0.71
N LEU A 61 3.67 6.79 -0.19
CA LEU A 61 2.68 7.52 -0.97
C LEU A 61 3.24 7.72 -2.37
N ALA A 62 2.51 7.30 -3.39
CA ALA A 62 2.91 7.48 -4.78
C ALA A 62 1.68 7.50 -5.70
N ASP A 63 1.89 7.81 -6.97
CA ASP A 63 0.91 7.55 -8.01
C ASP A 63 0.65 6.04 -8.10
N THR A 64 -0.58 5.66 -8.45
CA THR A 64 -1.02 4.26 -8.39
C THR A 64 -0.12 3.35 -9.22
N ASP A 65 0.16 3.69 -10.47
CA ASP A 65 0.98 2.87 -11.37
C ASP A 65 2.41 2.69 -10.83
N ASP A 66 3.01 3.77 -10.31
CA ASP A 66 4.35 3.74 -9.72
C ASP A 66 4.42 2.86 -8.47
N LEU A 67 3.41 2.94 -7.62
CA LEU A 67 3.36 2.16 -6.38
C LEU A 67 3.19 0.67 -6.68
N PHE A 68 2.33 0.32 -7.64
CA PHE A 68 2.07 -1.06 -8.00
C PHE A 68 3.24 -1.69 -8.77
N SER A 69 3.84 -0.97 -9.73
CA SER A 69 4.94 -1.51 -10.54
C SER A 69 6.28 -1.58 -9.81
N ALA A 70 6.60 -0.60 -8.97
CA ALA A 70 7.91 -0.48 -8.32
C ALA A 70 7.83 0.08 -6.90
N PRO A 71 7.25 -0.67 -5.93
CA PRO A 71 7.13 -0.22 -4.54
C PRO A 71 8.51 0.10 -3.94
N LYS A 72 8.56 1.08 -3.04
CA LYS A 72 9.79 1.52 -2.37
C LYS A 72 9.86 1.13 -0.89
N HIS A 73 8.73 0.72 -0.31
CA HIS A 73 8.70 0.22 1.07
C HIS A 73 8.47 -1.30 1.10
N PRO A 74 9.25 -2.08 1.87
CA PRO A 74 9.12 -3.54 1.92
C PRO A 74 7.74 -4.04 2.36
N TYR A 75 7.01 -3.28 3.17
CA TYR A 75 5.63 -3.60 3.52
C TYR A 75 4.68 -3.48 2.32
N THR A 76 4.85 -2.44 1.51
CA THR A 76 4.08 -2.26 0.27
C THR A 76 4.30 -3.44 -0.69
N ALA A 77 5.56 -3.82 -0.90
CA ALA A 77 5.89 -4.97 -1.74
C ALA A 77 5.25 -6.28 -1.21
N ALA A 78 5.26 -6.48 0.11
CA ALA A 78 4.63 -7.64 0.72
C ALA A 78 3.10 -7.64 0.55
N LEU A 79 2.44 -6.48 0.67
CA LEU A 79 1.01 -6.34 0.40
C LEU A 79 0.68 -6.66 -1.05
N LEU A 80 1.42 -6.08 -2.00
CA LEU A 80 1.22 -6.31 -3.43
C LEU A 80 1.43 -7.79 -3.79
N SER A 81 2.45 -8.44 -3.23
CA SER A 81 2.72 -9.86 -3.46
C SER A 81 1.60 -10.80 -3.00
N ALA A 82 0.67 -10.30 -2.18
CA ALA A 82 -0.48 -11.07 -1.71
C ALA A 82 -1.72 -10.93 -2.61
N VAL A 83 -1.70 -10.01 -3.59
CA VAL A 83 -2.78 -9.85 -4.57
C VAL A 83 -2.81 -11.10 -5.47
N PRO A 84 -3.98 -11.77 -5.60
CA PRO A 84 -4.09 -12.91 -6.47
C PRO A 84 -3.91 -12.51 -7.94
N GLU A 85 -3.00 -13.16 -8.64
CA GLU A 85 -2.89 -13.01 -10.10
C GLU A 85 -3.91 -13.89 -10.80
N PRO A 86 -4.62 -13.36 -11.83
CA PRO A 86 -5.62 -14.13 -12.56
C PRO A 86 -5.02 -15.29 -13.39
N ASP A 87 -3.73 -15.19 -13.79
CA ASP A 87 -3.06 -16.24 -14.55
C ASP A 87 -2.40 -17.26 -13.61
N PRO A 88 -2.91 -18.51 -13.54
CA PRO A 88 -2.34 -19.56 -12.70
C PRO A 88 -0.92 -20.00 -13.11
N ARG A 89 -0.43 -19.56 -14.29
CA ARG A 89 0.92 -19.85 -14.78
C ARG A 89 1.96 -18.88 -14.21
N THR A 90 1.56 -17.68 -13.85
CA THR A 90 2.39 -16.69 -13.14
C THR A 90 2.39 -17.03 -11.66
N ARG A 91 3.46 -17.70 -11.20
CA ARG A 91 3.68 -17.88 -9.76
C ARG A 91 4.27 -16.59 -9.22
N SER A 92 3.42 -15.66 -8.73
CA SER A 92 3.94 -14.60 -7.91
C SER A 92 4.56 -15.21 -6.65
N GLN A 93 5.82 -14.87 -6.37
CA GLN A 93 6.46 -15.31 -5.13
C GLN A 93 5.90 -14.48 -3.99
N ARG A 94 4.82 -14.98 -3.37
CA ARG A 94 4.23 -14.32 -2.21
C ARG A 94 5.27 -14.12 -1.11
N ILE A 95 5.46 -12.88 -0.69
CA ILE A 95 6.34 -12.53 0.43
C ILE A 95 5.59 -12.86 1.73
N VAL A 96 6.02 -13.93 2.40
CA VAL A 96 5.44 -14.32 3.69
C VAL A 96 6.14 -13.55 4.80
N LEU A 97 5.44 -12.57 5.37
CA LEU A 97 5.92 -11.80 6.52
C LEU A 97 5.89 -12.66 7.78
N GLN A 98 7.04 -12.79 8.45
CA GLN A 98 7.13 -13.52 9.71
C GLN A 98 6.80 -12.60 10.90
N GLY A 99 6.36 -13.18 12.01
CA GLY A 99 6.05 -12.47 13.24
C GLY A 99 4.68 -11.78 13.24
N GLU A 100 4.32 -11.24 14.39
CA GLU A 100 3.05 -10.57 14.64
C GLU A 100 3.10 -9.09 14.20
N VAL A 101 1.92 -8.53 13.92
CA VAL A 101 1.78 -7.09 13.69
C VAL A 101 2.12 -6.36 14.98
N ALA A 102 2.91 -5.30 14.89
CA ALA A 102 3.28 -4.51 16.06
C ALA A 102 2.03 -3.94 16.75
N ASN A 103 2.05 -3.95 18.09
CA ASN A 103 0.95 -3.41 18.88
C ASN A 103 0.92 -1.88 18.74
N PRO A 104 -0.18 -1.28 18.26
CA PRO A 104 -0.29 0.17 18.11
C PRO A 104 -0.14 0.96 19.42
N ALA A 105 -0.54 0.35 20.55
CA ALA A 105 -0.43 0.97 21.88
C ALA A 105 1.00 0.93 22.44
N SER A 106 1.85 0.02 21.93
CA SER A 106 3.25 -0.11 22.34
C SER A 106 4.11 -0.50 21.12
N PRO A 107 4.28 0.44 20.16
CA PRO A 107 5.02 0.14 18.95
C PRO A 107 6.52 -0.05 19.25
N PRO A 108 7.24 -0.82 18.42
CA PRO A 108 8.67 -1.00 18.58
C PRO A 108 9.41 0.33 18.34
N SER A 109 10.63 0.43 18.89
CA SER A 109 11.55 1.54 18.60
C SER A 109 11.91 1.59 17.11
N GLY A 110 12.32 2.73 16.62
CA GLY A 110 12.78 2.90 15.24
C GLY A 110 11.65 2.76 14.20
N CYS A 111 11.94 2.02 13.14
CA CYS A 111 10.95 1.70 12.11
C CYS A 111 9.95 0.67 12.63
N TYR A 112 8.66 0.99 12.65
CA TYR A 112 7.62 0.09 13.17
C TYR A 112 7.52 -1.25 12.43
N PHE A 113 7.97 -1.29 11.19
CA PHE A 113 7.97 -2.51 10.39
C PHE A 113 9.22 -3.37 10.57
N HIS A 114 10.29 -2.88 11.25
CA HIS A 114 11.57 -3.59 11.32
C HIS A 114 11.48 -5.03 11.85
N PRO A 115 10.60 -5.40 12.81
CA PRO A 115 10.54 -6.77 13.30
C PRO A 115 10.08 -7.79 12.26
N ARG A 116 9.38 -7.32 11.22
CA ARG A 116 8.84 -8.15 10.14
C ARG A 116 9.52 -7.90 8.80
N CYS A 117 10.45 -6.94 8.74
CA CYS A 117 11.12 -6.55 7.51
C CYS A 117 12.29 -7.49 7.19
N PRO A 118 12.27 -8.20 6.05
CA PRO A 118 13.39 -9.08 5.67
C PRO A 118 14.67 -8.31 5.30
N TYR A 119 14.55 -6.99 5.11
CA TYR A 119 15.64 -6.09 4.75
C TYR A 119 16.08 -5.19 5.92
N ALA A 120 15.67 -5.49 7.15
CA ALA A 120 15.99 -4.66 8.31
C ALA A 120 17.51 -4.63 8.59
N ILE A 121 18.02 -3.43 8.83
CA ILE A 121 19.39 -3.18 9.28
C ILE A 121 19.36 -2.61 10.71
N GLU A 122 20.51 -2.50 11.36
CA GLU A 122 20.58 -2.02 12.76
C GLU A 122 19.95 -0.63 12.94
N ARG A 123 20.14 0.26 11.99
CA ARG A 123 19.53 1.59 11.99
C ARG A 123 18.00 1.53 12.05
N CYS A 124 17.37 0.53 11.42
CA CYS A 124 15.92 0.35 11.47
C CYS A 124 15.39 0.05 12.87
N ARG A 125 16.23 -0.49 13.77
CA ARG A 125 15.86 -0.84 15.15
C ARG A 125 15.89 0.37 16.08
N THR A 126 16.77 1.32 15.77
CA THR A 126 17.10 2.44 16.67
C THR A 126 16.54 3.77 16.22
N GLU A 127 16.42 3.98 14.91
CA GLU A 127 16.00 5.25 14.32
C GLU A 127 14.68 5.11 13.56
N THR A 128 13.75 6.04 13.78
CA THR A 128 12.55 6.17 12.96
C THR A 128 12.93 6.76 11.59
N PRO A 129 12.61 6.09 10.46
CA PRO A 129 12.90 6.63 9.15
C PRO A 129 12.10 7.91 8.90
N ALA A 130 12.76 8.92 8.34
CA ALA A 130 12.10 10.16 7.97
C ALA A 130 11.09 9.90 6.83
N TRP A 131 9.99 10.66 6.86
CA TRP A 131 9.08 10.76 5.72
C TRP A 131 9.71 11.70 4.71
N GLN A 132 10.19 11.17 3.59
CA GLN A 132 10.97 11.93 2.63
C GLN A 132 10.47 11.70 1.19
N GLU A 133 10.59 12.72 0.37
CA GLU A 133 10.34 12.63 -1.06
C GLU A 133 11.55 11.98 -1.74
N VAL A 134 11.33 10.86 -2.40
CA VAL A 134 12.38 10.09 -3.12
C VAL A 134 12.35 10.34 -4.64
N SER A 135 11.24 10.79 -5.14
CA SER A 135 11.06 11.32 -6.50
C SER A 135 9.81 12.21 -6.52
N SER A 136 9.62 12.99 -7.58
CA SER A 136 8.49 13.93 -7.66
C SER A 136 7.15 13.30 -7.30
N GLY A 137 6.51 13.79 -6.25
CA GLY A 137 5.22 13.31 -5.75
C GLY A 137 5.24 11.97 -5.03
N ARG A 138 6.41 11.32 -4.89
CA ARG A 138 6.57 10.02 -4.24
C ARG A 138 7.29 10.15 -2.92
N PHE A 139 6.64 9.71 -1.85
CA PHE A 139 7.13 9.80 -0.47
C PHE A 139 7.25 8.42 0.16
N VAL A 140 8.31 8.21 0.92
CA VAL A 140 8.61 6.93 1.58
C VAL A 140 9.21 7.16 2.96
N SER A 141 8.84 6.31 3.92
CA SER A 141 9.43 6.24 5.26
C SER A 141 10.25 4.94 5.39
N CYS A 142 11.39 4.86 4.71
CA CYS A 142 12.29 3.70 4.74
C CYS A 142 13.75 4.15 4.65
N HIS A 143 14.62 3.63 5.53
CA HIS A 143 16.07 3.92 5.50
C HIS A 143 16.76 3.40 4.24
N ARG A 144 16.16 2.45 3.55
CA ARG A 144 16.74 1.77 2.38
C ARG A 144 15.95 1.97 1.09
N ALA A 145 15.12 3.03 1.03
CA ALA A 145 14.25 3.30 -0.12
C ALA A 145 15.03 3.42 -1.46
N ASP A 146 16.25 3.96 -1.41
CA ASP A 146 17.09 4.17 -2.58
C ASP A 146 17.94 2.95 -2.96
N GLU A 147 18.11 1.98 -2.03
CA GLU A 147 18.94 0.80 -2.23
C GLU A 147 18.15 -0.40 -2.74
N LEU A 148 16.89 -0.52 -2.28
CA LEU A 148 16.07 -1.71 -2.56
C LEU A 148 15.39 -1.59 -3.91
N GLN A 149 15.51 -2.65 -4.70
CA GLN A 149 14.69 -2.88 -5.88
C GLN A 149 13.66 -3.95 -5.52
N LEU A 150 12.46 -3.50 -5.20
CA LEU A 150 11.37 -4.36 -4.78
C LEU A 150 10.47 -4.69 -5.98
N ALA A 151 10.05 -5.93 -6.07
CA ALA A 151 9.13 -6.34 -7.13
C ALA A 151 7.72 -5.80 -6.84
N GLY A 152 7.12 -5.22 -7.85
CA GLY A 152 5.73 -4.85 -7.89
C GLY A 152 4.88 -5.93 -8.55
N VAL A 153 3.67 -5.55 -8.94
CA VAL A 153 2.70 -6.35 -9.71
C VAL A 153 2.20 -5.54 -10.90
N ASP A 154 2.00 -6.21 -12.04
CA ASP A 154 1.50 -5.61 -13.27
C ASP A 154 -0.04 -5.49 -13.28
#